data_0b8566059f61da218e728b2be21aa9a9
#
_entry.id   0b8566059f61da218e728b2be21aa9a9
#
_cell.length_a   1.000
_cell.length_b   1.000
_cell.length_c   1.000
_cell.angle_alpha   90.00
_cell.angle_beta   90.00
_cell.angle_gamma   90.00
#
_symmetry.space_group_name_H-M   'P 1'
#
loop_
_entity.id
_entity.type
_entity.pdbx_description
1 polymer ?
#
loop_
_entity_poly.entity_id
_entity_poly.type
_entity_poly.pdbx_seq_one_letter_code
_entity_poly.pdbx_strand_id
1 'polypeptide(L)'
;EDLLTIRSRLVGSGYIGGKATGMLIARNILLQDAPELWQPNLEPHDSSYLGTDAYYAFLVHNGLWPAIMRQRSPEGYLSEAPSLRKAILTGQFPAEVRSELERLLDHYGQYPILVRSSSLQEDGFGNAFAGKYDSVFLINQGAPEQRLAELENAIRQVYASSMSDDALVYRKQRGLDQREEPMALLIQRVNGRFHGRYYLPDAAGVGVSRNTFAWDSTMNPKAGMVRLVMGLGTRAVDRIEGDHACVMALDHPGRQPFRNPDEHYRFSQHLVDLLDLQEGHLETRPLSQLLDTVQDLPMAQMGEIDRAASTRAEQIGLPGPVWRLTFRPLVQFSSFIQRLSSLLSTLEAGYQHPVDVEFTLHIDEQGEPSFNLVQCRPLATIGETGPVTLPEHLPAEREIFRTQGHFMGGNISLAITRVIRVDAAIYANLNINQRYDVARRVGEVVRESSASTLLIGPGRWGTSSPELGVPVRFADIAGVSALVEV
;
A
#
# COMPACT_ATOMS: atom_id res chain seq x y z
N GLU A 1 6.85 -15.53 -18.56
CA GLU A 1 5.55 -16.16 -18.85
C GLU A 1 5.14 -15.86 -20.29
N ASP A 2 4.73 -16.86 -21.04
CA ASP A 2 4.24 -16.62 -22.39
C ASP A 2 2.79 -16.11 -22.40
N LEU A 3 2.40 -15.52 -23.52
CA LEU A 3 1.04 -14.97 -23.69
C LEU A 3 -0.04 -16.07 -23.62
N LEU A 4 0.30 -17.32 -23.88
CA LEU A 4 -0.64 -18.44 -23.81
C LEU A 4 -0.98 -18.77 -22.36
N THR A 5 0.00 -18.73 -21.47
CA THR A 5 -0.21 -18.91 -20.03
C THR A 5 -1.09 -17.79 -19.47
N ILE A 6 -0.80 -16.52 -19.81
CA ILE A 6 -1.63 -15.39 -19.40
C ILE A 6 -3.06 -15.57 -19.91
N ARG A 7 -3.23 -15.94 -21.18
CA ARG A 7 -4.55 -16.16 -21.78
C ARG A 7 -5.32 -17.29 -21.10
N SER A 8 -4.67 -18.37 -20.69
CA SER A 8 -5.32 -19.47 -19.98
C SER A 8 -5.85 -19.12 -18.60
N ARG A 9 -5.36 -18.00 -18.04
CA ARG A 9 -5.74 -17.46 -16.72
C ARG A 9 -6.64 -16.22 -16.80
N LEU A 10 -7.04 -15.82 -18.02
CA LEU A 10 -7.90 -14.67 -18.26
C LEU A 10 -9.36 -15.10 -18.26
N VAL A 11 -10.14 -14.55 -17.34
CA VAL A 11 -11.60 -14.61 -17.31
C VAL A 11 -12.17 -13.48 -18.17
N GLY A 12 -13.01 -13.81 -19.15
CA GLY A 12 -13.50 -12.86 -20.13
C GLY A 12 -12.42 -12.51 -21.17
N SER A 13 -12.38 -11.26 -21.57
CA SER A 13 -11.45 -10.72 -22.56
C SER A 13 -11.09 -9.26 -22.25
N GLY A 14 -10.39 -8.58 -23.19
CA GLY A 14 -9.96 -7.20 -23.02
C GLY A 14 -8.63 -7.06 -22.29
N TYR A 15 -8.45 -5.96 -21.60
CA TYR A 15 -7.21 -5.64 -20.90
C TYR A 15 -7.18 -6.24 -19.49
N ILE A 16 -5.98 -6.59 -19.01
CA ILE A 16 -5.74 -7.08 -17.63
C ILE A 16 -5.36 -5.94 -16.65
N GLY A 17 -5.20 -4.74 -17.17
CA GLY A 17 -4.91 -3.53 -16.38
C GLY A 17 -3.46 -3.33 -15.97
N GLY A 18 -3.18 -2.17 -15.36
CA GLY A 18 -1.82 -1.70 -15.10
C GLY A 18 -1.10 -2.52 -14.03
N LYS A 19 -1.76 -2.82 -12.91
CA LYS A 19 -1.16 -3.58 -11.80
C LYS A 19 -0.72 -4.98 -12.21
N ALA A 20 -1.59 -5.72 -12.92
CA ALA A 20 -1.26 -7.04 -13.44
C ALA A 20 -0.11 -6.96 -14.46
N THR A 21 -0.17 -6.01 -15.38
CA THR A 21 0.87 -5.80 -16.40
C THR A 21 2.21 -5.45 -15.75
N GLY A 22 2.23 -4.54 -14.78
CA GLY A 22 3.45 -4.15 -14.07
C GLY A 22 4.11 -5.32 -13.36
N MET A 23 3.34 -6.16 -12.66
CA MET A 23 3.85 -7.37 -12.02
C MET A 23 4.47 -8.35 -13.04
N LEU A 24 3.77 -8.61 -14.16
CA LEU A 24 4.26 -9.55 -15.18
C LEU A 24 5.52 -9.05 -15.88
N ILE A 25 5.58 -7.76 -16.23
CA ILE A 25 6.76 -7.13 -16.82
C ILE A 25 7.95 -7.24 -15.87
N ALA A 26 7.76 -6.88 -14.60
CA ALA A 26 8.82 -6.92 -13.60
C ALA A 26 9.38 -8.33 -13.42
N ARG A 27 8.51 -9.34 -13.30
CA ARG A 27 8.95 -10.75 -13.24
C ARG A 27 9.73 -11.17 -14.47
N ASN A 28 9.27 -10.77 -15.66
CA ASN A 28 9.95 -11.10 -16.90
C ASN A 28 11.33 -10.45 -16.98
N ILE A 29 11.49 -9.19 -16.61
CA ILE A 29 12.78 -8.49 -16.53
C ILE A 29 13.74 -9.27 -15.62
N LEU A 30 13.33 -9.59 -14.38
CA LEU A 30 14.17 -10.30 -13.43
C LEU A 30 14.64 -11.67 -13.97
N LEU A 31 13.73 -12.43 -14.56
CA LEU A 31 14.04 -13.78 -15.06
C LEU A 31 14.83 -13.76 -16.37
N GLN A 32 14.81 -12.68 -17.15
CA GLN A 32 15.60 -12.54 -18.37
C GLN A 32 16.98 -11.97 -18.09
N ASP A 33 17.08 -10.93 -17.26
CA ASP A 33 18.35 -10.20 -17.05
C ASP A 33 19.30 -10.94 -16.09
N ALA A 34 18.75 -11.70 -15.12
CA ALA A 34 19.56 -12.45 -14.16
C ALA A 34 18.91 -13.79 -13.78
N PRO A 35 18.73 -14.72 -14.75
CA PRO A 35 18.05 -15.99 -14.50
C PRO A 35 18.71 -16.83 -13.42
N GLU A 36 20.03 -16.88 -13.37
CA GLU A 36 20.82 -17.62 -12.37
C GLU A 36 20.47 -17.18 -10.93
N LEU A 37 20.24 -15.88 -10.74
CA LEU A 37 19.88 -15.33 -9.45
C LEU A 37 18.39 -15.53 -9.15
N TRP A 38 17.52 -15.29 -10.14
CA TRP A 38 16.08 -15.15 -9.85
C TRP A 38 15.26 -16.42 -10.05
N GLN A 39 15.69 -17.38 -10.87
CA GLN A 39 14.97 -18.65 -10.97
C GLN A 39 14.84 -19.39 -9.63
N PRO A 40 15.92 -19.50 -8.81
CA PRO A 40 15.82 -20.17 -7.51
C PRO A 40 15.25 -19.29 -6.39
N ASN A 41 15.22 -17.95 -6.53
CA ASN A 41 14.93 -17.02 -5.44
C ASN A 41 13.64 -16.20 -5.64
N LEU A 42 12.98 -16.35 -6.80
CA LEU A 42 11.70 -15.73 -7.11
C LEU A 42 10.62 -16.79 -7.18
N GLU A 43 9.74 -16.80 -6.19
CA GLU A 43 8.65 -17.77 -6.14
C GLU A 43 7.71 -17.65 -7.34
N PRO A 44 7.18 -18.76 -7.86
CA PRO A 44 6.17 -18.71 -8.89
C PRO A 44 4.93 -17.99 -8.37
N HIS A 45 4.35 -17.10 -9.17
CA HIS A 45 3.08 -16.50 -8.83
C HIS A 45 1.93 -17.39 -9.33
N ASP A 46 0.82 -17.36 -8.63
CA ASP A 46 -0.43 -17.99 -9.02
C ASP A 46 -1.50 -16.90 -9.13
N SER A 47 -1.67 -16.37 -10.34
CA SER A 47 -2.52 -15.23 -10.63
C SER A 47 -3.46 -15.53 -11.76
N SER A 48 -4.69 -15.04 -11.63
CA SER A 48 -5.72 -15.00 -12.68
C SER A 48 -6.15 -13.55 -12.90
N TYR A 49 -6.69 -13.29 -14.06
CA TYR A 49 -7.04 -11.93 -14.48
C TYR A 49 -8.51 -11.90 -14.86
N LEU A 50 -9.25 -10.94 -14.32
CA LEU A 50 -10.59 -10.63 -14.79
C LEU A 50 -10.49 -9.43 -15.73
N GLY A 51 -10.69 -9.68 -17.02
CA GLY A 51 -10.49 -8.66 -18.06
C GLY A 51 -11.53 -7.55 -18.02
N THR A 52 -11.22 -6.44 -18.67
CA THR A 52 -12.12 -5.26 -18.72
C THR A 52 -13.48 -5.56 -19.34
N ASP A 53 -13.57 -6.54 -20.22
CA ASP A 53 -14.85 -6.92 -20.84
C ASP A 53 -15.82 -7.54 -19.84
N ALA A 54 -15.33 -8.24 -18.80
CA ALA A 54 -16.15 -8.73 -17.72
C ALA A 54 -16.78 -7.58 -16.89
N TYR A 55 -16.04 -6.48 -16.69
CA TYR A 55 -16.58 -5.27 -16.07
C TYR A 55 -17.70 -4.65 -16.90
N TYR A 56 -17.48 -4.48 -18.21
CA TYR A 56 -18.53 -3.95 -19.10
C TYR A 56 -19.73 -4.88 -19.20
N ALA A 57 -19.52 -6.20 -19.28
CA ALA A 57 -20.60 -7.18 -19.27
C ALA A 57 -21.43 -7.07 -17.98
N PHE A 58 -20.78 -6.90 -16.82
CA PHE A 58 -21.46 -6.67 -15.55
C PHE A 58 -22.30 -5.40 -15.58
N LEU A 59 -21.76 -4.27 -16.05
CA LEU A 59 -22.48 -2.99 -16.12
C LEU A 59 -23.71 -3.07 -17.04
N VAL A 60 -23.55 -3.70 -18.21
CA VAL A 60 -24.63 -3.84 -19.20
C VAL A 60 -25.72 -4.80 -18.68
N HIS A 61 -25.32 -5.94 -18.10
CA HIS A 61 -26.25 -6.92 -17.53
C HIS A 61 -27.16 -6.31 -16.45
N ASN A 62 -26.63 -5.38 -15.67
CA ASN A 62 -27.37 -4.70 -14.59
C ASN A 62 -28.04 -3.39 -15.05
N GLY A 63 -28.01 -3.05 -16.35
CA GLY A 63 -28.60 -1.80 -16.88
C GLY A 63 -27.94 -0.53 -16.34
N LEU A 64 -26.67 -0.60 -15.89
CA LEU A 64 -25.96 0.53 -15.24
C LEU A 64 -25.34 1.49 -16.23
N TRP A 65 -25.29 1.17 -17.52
CA TRP A 65 -24.65 2.01 -18.54
C TRP A 65 -25.16 3.46 -18.57
N PRO A 66 -26.50 3.73 -18.52
CA PRO A 66 -26.99 5.10 -18.47
C PRO A 66 -26.56 5.86 -17.20
N ALA A 67 -26.41 5.17 -16.06
CA ALA A 67 -25.93 5.78 -14.82
C ALA A 67 -24.43 6.14 -14.91
N ILE A 68 -23.61 5.27 -15.53
CA ILE A 68 -22.21 5.57 -15.84
C ILE A 68 -22.08 6.84 -16.71
N MET A 69 -22.93 6.94 -17.74
CA MET A 69 -22.89 8.11 -18.62
C MET A 69 -23.30 9.41 -17.90
N ARG A 70 -24.26 9.36 -16.99
CA ARG A 70 -24.60 10.54 -16.15
C ARG A 70 -23.47 10.88 -15.17
N GLN A 71 -22.88 9.85 -14.55
CA GLN A 71 -21.76 10.05 -13.61
C GLN A 71 -20.55 10.73 -14.30
N ARG A 72 -20.31 10.50 -15.58
CA ARG A 72 -19.24 11.14 -16.35
C ARG A 72 -19.50 12.60 -16.71
N SER A 73 -20.74 13.09 -16.60
CA SER A 73 -21.02 14.50 -16.84
C SER A 73 -20.36 15.38 -15.77
N PRO A 74 -20.01 16.64 -16.06
CA PRO A 74 -19.43 17.56 -15.08
C PRO A 74 -20.30 17.71 -13.83
N GLU A 75 -21.61 17.75 -13.99
CA GLU A 75 -22.61 17.91 -12.92
C GLU A 75 -22.80 16.60 -12.13
N GLY A 76 -22.75 15.45 -12.84
CA GLY A 76 -22.96 14.12 -12.27
C GLY A 76 -21.73 13.50 -11.64
N TYR A 77 -20.53 14.03 -11.87
CA TYR A 77 -19.27 13.35 -11.57
C TYR A 77 -19.15 12.86 -10.12
N LEU A 78 -19.52 13.67 -9.16
CA LEU A 78 -19.56 13.30 -7.74
C LEU A 78 -20.98 13.00 -7.25
N SER A 79 -21.99 13.65 -7.80
CA SER A 79 -23.38 13.55 -7.29
C SER A 79 -24.06 12.22 -7.62
N GLU A 80 -23.74 11.61 -8.79
CA GLU A 80 -24.30 10.31 -9.19
C GLU A 80 -23.50 9.11 -8.59
N ALA A 81 -22.26 9.32 -8.15
CA ALA A 81 -21.38 8.27 -7.71
C ALA A 81 -21.92 7.44 -6.52
N PRO A 82 -22.53 7.99 -5.47
CA PRO A 82 -23.07 7.20 -4.36
C PRO A 82 -24.18 6.23 -4.81
N SER A 83 -25.06 6.67 -5.70
CA SER A 83 -26.15 5.85 -6.24
C SER A 83 -25.61 4.71 -7.11
N LEU A 84 -24.63 5.04 -7.97
CA LEU A 84 -23.96 4.07 -8.83
C LEU A 84 -23.15 3.05 -8.02
N ARG A 85 -22.41 3.50 -7.01
CA ARG A 85 -21.69 2.63 -6.09
C ARG A 85 -22.61 1.60 -5.43
N LYS A 86 -23.76 2.07 -4.93
CA LYS A 86 -24.76 1.17 -4.33
C LYS A 86 -25.30 0.16 -5.34
N ALA A 87 -25.57 0.58 -6.56
CA ALA A 87 -26.07 -0.31 -7.62
C ALA A 87 -25.03 -1.38 -8.03
N ILE A 88 -23.74 -1.01 -8.10
CA ILE A 88 -22.64 -1.96 -8.34
C ILE A 88 -22.59 -3.01 -7.23
N LEU A 89 -22.65 -2.60 -5.96
CA LEU A 89 -22.59 -3.51 -4.81
C LEU A 89 -23.73 -4.55 -4.78
N THR A 90 -24.85 -4.26 -5.41
CA THR A 90 -26.03 -5.16 -5.45
C THR A 90 -26.24 -5.83 -6.82
N GLY A 91 -25.38 -5.55 -7.79
CA GLY A 91 -25.46 -6.10 -9.14
C GLY A 91 -25.18 -7.60 -9.21
N GLN A 92 -25.65 -8.24 -10.28
CA GLN A 92 -25.49 -9.67 -10.54
C GLN A 92 -24.53 -9.90 -11.72
N PHE A 93 -23.78 -10.98 -11.67
CA PHE A 93 -22.88 -11.33 -12.76
C PHE A 93 -23.66 -12.11 -13.84
N PRO A 94 -23.35 -11.89 -15.14
CA PRO A 94 -23.83 -12.75 -16.22
C PRO A 94 -23.44 -14.21 -15.98
N ALA A 95 -24.27 -15.15 -16.44
CA ALA A 95 -24.07 -16.59 -16.23
C ALA A 95 -22.73 -17.09 -16.78
N GLU A 96 -22.28 -16.54 -17.91
CA GLU A 96 -21.02 -16.88 -18.55
C GLU A 96 -19.84 -16.49 -17.66
N VAL A 97 -19.86 -15.28 -17.09
CA VAL A 97 -18.83 -14.81 -16.15
C VAL A 97 -18.84 -15.67 -14.89
N ARG A 98 -20.01 -15.98 -14.33
CA ARG A 98 -20.13 -16.84 -13.14
C ARG A 98 -19.49 -18.21 -13.37
N SER A 99 -19.74 -18.85 -14.50
CA SER A 99 -19.17 -20.15 -14.81
C SER A 99 -17.64 -20.10 -14.93
N GLU A 100 -17.08 -18.98 -15.37
CA GLU A 100 -15.63 -18.79 -15.40
C GLU A 100 -15.07 -18.53 -14.00
N LEU A 101 -15.78 -17.82 -13.13
CA LEU A 101 -15.39 -17.62 -11.72
C LEU A 101 -15.43 -18.96 -10.94
N GLU A 102 -16.39 -19.84 -11.21
CA GLU A 102 -16.43 -21.19 -10.65
C GLU A 102 -15.16 -21.98 -11.03
N ARG A 103 -14.79 -21.99 -12.31
CA ARG A 103 -13.54 -22.65 -12.79
C ARG A 103 -12.28 -22.05 -12.16
N LEU A 104 -12.26 -20.74 -11.95
CA LEU A 104 -11.17 -20.06 -11.26
C LEU A 104 -11.06 -20.53 -9.81
N LEU A 105 -12.17 -20.66 -9.11
CA LEU A 105 -12.19 -21.17 -7.72
C LEU A 105 -11.77 -22.65 -7.65
N ASP A 106 -12.14 -23.47 -8.63
CA ASP A 106 -11.68 -24.86 -8.72
C ASP A 106 -10.16 -24.93 -8.88
N HIS A 107 -9.57 -24.01 -9.66
CA HIS A 107 -8.12 -23.92 -9.81
C HIS A 107 -7.41 -23.58 -8.49
N TYR A 108 -7.88 -22.57 -7.74
CA TYR A 108 -7.28 -22.19 -6.46
C TYR A 108 -7.56 -23.18 -5.33
N GLY A 109 -8.49 -24.09 -5.52
CA GLY A 109 -8.92 -25.01 -4.46
C GLY A 109 -9.41 -24.22 -3.24
N GLN A 110 -8.88 -24.55 -2.07
CA GLN A 110 -9.22 -23.87 -0.82
C GLN A 110 -8.06 -23.01 -0.26
N TYR A 111 -7.20 -22.51 -1.13
CA TYR A 111 -6.18 -21.55 -0.71
C TYR A 111 -6.75 -20.14 -0.65
N PRO A 112 -6.33 -19.34 0.33
CA PRO A 112 -6.71 -17.93 0.40
C PRO A 112 -6.32 -17.19 -0.88
N ILE A 113 -7.20 -16.30 -1.32
CA ILE A 113 -6.99 -15.47 -2.51
C ILE A 113 -7.17 -13.99 -2.19
N LEU A 114 -6.53 -13.15 -2.98
CA LEU A 114 -6.60 -11.71 -2.90
C LEU A 114 -7.16 -11.17 -4.21
N VAL A 115 -8.27 -10.43 -4.14
CA VAL A 115 -8.89 -9.74 -5.27
C VAL A 115 -8.44 -8.28 -5.23
N ARG A 116 -7.71 -7.85 -6.26
CA ARG A 116 -7.13 -6.50 -6.36
C ARG A 116 -7.65 -5.78 -7.60
N SER A 117 -7.84 -4.48 -7.46
CA SER A 117 -8.01 -3.61 -8.64
C SER A 117 -6.80 -3.70 -9.56
N SER A 118 -7.04 -3.63 -10.84
CA SER A 118 -6.01 -3.52 -11.88
C SER A 118 -6.58 -2.70 -13.05
N SER A 119 -6.92 -1.45 -12.76
CA SER A 119 -7.47 -0.58 -13.80
C SER A 119 -6.41 -0.19 -14.82
N LEU A 120 -6.82 0.32 -15.97
CA LEU A 120 -5.88 0.74 -17.01
C LEU A 120 -5.01 1.95 -16.60
N GLN A 121 -5.47 2.73 -15.64
CA GLN A 121 -4.78 3.95 -15.20
C GLN A 121 -3.93 3.71 -13.95
N GLU A 122 -4.07 2.56 -13.28
CA GLU A 122 -3.23 2.18 -12.14
C GLU A 122 -1.81 1.87 -12.58
N ASP A 123 -0.88 2.24 -11.72
CA ASP A 123 0.55 1.88 -11.83
C ASP A 123 1.24 2.37 -13.12
N GLY A 124 0.66 3.38 -13.76
CA GLY A 124 1.27 4.05 -14.90
C GLY A 124 2.25 5.15 -14.49
N PHE A 125 3.08 5.59 -15.44
CA PHE A 125 4.01 6.70 -15.23
C PHE A 125 3.26 7.97 -14.80
N GLY A 126 3.66 8.54 -13.67
CA GLY A 126 3.08 9.75 -13.09
C GLY A 126 1.73 9.56 -12.37
N ASN A 127 1.15 8.36 -12.39
CA ASN A 127 -0.13 8.07 -11.76
C ASN A 127 0.00 6.87 -10.80
N ALA A 128 0.08 7.14 -9.52
CA ALA A 128 -0.01 6.11 -8.49
C ALA A 128 -1.39 6.19 -7.82
N PHE A 129 -2.26 5.22 -8.11
CA PHE A 129 -3.56 5.09 -7.44
C PHE A 129 -3.46 4.38 -6.08
N ALA A 130 -2.32 4.48 -5.41
CA ALA A 130 -2.08 3.81 -4.13
C ALA A 130 -3.18 4.14 -3.12
N GLY A 131 -3.82 3.11 -2.57
CA GLY A 131 -4.90 3.25 -1.59
C GLY A 131 -6.18 3.92 -2.10
N LYS A 132 -6.39 4.01 -3.43
CA LYS A 132 -7.59 4.62 -4.01
C LYS A 132 -8.66 3.61 -4.39
N TYR A 133 -8.25 2.40 -4.70
CA TYR A 133 -9.13 1.28 -4.99
C TYR A 133 -8.93 0.18 -3.97
N ASP A 134 -9.99 -0.58 -3.71
CA ASP A 134 -9.98 -1.62 -2.70
C ASP A 134 -9.22 -2.87 -3.15
N SER A 135 -8.72 -3.61 -2.15
CA SER A 135 -8.25 -4.98 -2.27
C SER A 135 -8.91 -5.83 -1.20
N VAL A 136 -9.38 -7.01 -1.55
CA VAL A 136 -10.18 -7.86 -0.67
C VAL A 136 -9.52 -9.22 -0.52
N PHE A 137 -9.16 -9.58 0.71
CA PHE A 137 -8.73 -10.93 1.05
C PHE A 137 -9.92 -11.84 1.25
N LEU A 138 -9.87 -13.02 0.66
CA LEU A 138 -10.85 -14.09 0.84
C LEU A 138 -10.15 -15.32 1.42
N ILE A 139 -10.74 -15.90 2.43
CA ILE A 139 -10.25 -17.15 3.02
C ILE A 139 -10.43 -18.30 2.03
N ASN A 140 -11.47 -18.22 1.19
CA ASN A 140 -11.74 -19.14 0.10
C ASN A 140 -11.89 -20.61 0.56
N GLN A 141 -12.51 -20.81 1.71
CA GLN A 141 -12.81 -22.15 2.26
C GLN A 141 -14.31 -22.40 2.35
N GLY A 142 -14.70 -23.66 2.48
CA GLY A 142 -16.10 -24.05 2.62
C GLY A 142 -16.75 -24.54 1.31
N ALA A 143 -18.07 -24.48 1.26
CA ALA A 143 -18.85 -24.98 0.12
C ALA A 143 -18.61 -24.14 -1.15
N PRO A 144 -18.62 -24.76 -2.35
CA PRO A 144 -18.38 -24.04 -3.61
C PRO A 144 -19.30 -22.84 -3.82
N GLU A 145 -20.57 -22.96 -3.49
CA GLU A 145 -21.57 -21.88 -3.64
C GLU A 145 -21.26 -20.69 -2.72
N GLN A 146 -20.82 -20.97 -1.49
CA GLN A 146 -20.43 -19.92 -0.55
C GLN A 146 -19.17 -19.21 -1.05
N ARG A 147 -18.15 -19.95 -1.47
CA ARG A 147 -16.91 -19.41 -2.01
C ARG A 147 -17.17 -18.52 -3.24
N LEU A 148 -18.06 -18.95 -4.14
CA LEU A 148 -18.47 -18.17 -5.30
C LEU A 148 -19.17 -16.87 -4.88
N ALA A 149 -20.10 -16.93 -3.93
CA ALA A 149 -20.80 -15.76 -3.44
C ALA A 149 -19.83 -14.74 -2.79
N GLU A 150 -18.85 -15.22 -2.02
CA GLU A 150 -17.79 -14.38 -1.42
C GLU A 150 -16.90 -13.73 -2.49
N LEU A 151 -16.50 -14.49 -3.52
CA LEU A 151 -15.72 -13.95 -4.64
C LEU A 151 -16.51 -12.89 -5.42
N GLU A 152 -17.78 -13.16 -5.74
CA GLU A 152 -18.64 -12.17 -6.40
C GLU A 152 -18.80 -10.89 -5.55
N ASN A 153 -18.93 -11.04 -4.22
CA ASN A 153 -18.97 -9.88 -3.31
C ASN A 153 -17.68 -9.07 -3.33
N ALA A 154 -16.52 -9.74 -3.29
CA ALA A 154 -15.23 -9.08 -3.37
C ALA A 154 -15.05 -8.33 -4.69
N ILE A 155 -15.43 -8.94 -5.81
CA ILE A 155 -15.37 -8.28 -7.13
C ILE A 155 -16.26 -7.04 -7.15
N ARG A 156 -17.51 -7.13 -6.63
CA ARG A 156 -18.39 -5.96 -6.53
C ARG A 156 -17.83 -4.85 -5.66
N GLN A 157 -17.18 -5.18 -4.54
CA GLN A 157 -16.52 -4.19 -3.68
C GLN A 157 -15.40 -3.46 -4.42
N VAL A 158 -14.53 -4.20 -5.11
CA VAL A 158 -13.45 -3.60 -5.90
C VAL A 158 -13.99 -2.75 -7.05
N TYR A 159 -15.00 -3.22 -7.77
CA TYR A 159 -15.66 -2.41 -8.81
C TYR A 159 -16.27 -1.12 -8.22
N ALA A 160 -16.95 -1.23 -7.09
CA ALA A 160 -17.59 -0.09 -6.43
C ALA A 160 -16.58 0.91 -5.86
N SER A 161 -15.36 0.49 -5.54
CA SER A 161 -14.31 1.39 -5.03
C SER A 161 -13.89 2.44 -6.06
N SER A 162 -14.06 2.18 -7.37
CA SER A 162 -13.83 3.15 -8.44
C SER A 162 -14.76 4.38 -8.37
N MET A 163 -15.87 4.27 -7.65
CA MET A 163 -16.85 5.32 -7.41
C MET A 163 -16.74 5.92 -6.00
N SER A 164 -15.62 5.71 -5.29
CA SER A 164 -15.36 6.38 -4.02
C SER A 164 -14.99 7.86 -4.22
N ASP A 165 -15.31 8.69 -3.24
CA ASP A 165 -14.96 10.12 -3.28
C ASP A 165 -13.46 10.32 -3.49
N ASP A 166 -12.61 9.56 -2.78
CA ASP A 166 -11.15 9.66 -2.88
C ASP A 166 -10.62 9.28 -4.27
N ALA A 167 -11.18 8.25 -4.89
CA ALA A 167 -10.80 7.85 -6.24
C ALA A 167 -11.22 8.89 -7.29
N LEU A 168 -12.45 9.39 -7.19
CA LEU A 168 -12.98 10.38 -8.13
C LEU A 168 -12.27 11.73 -8.02
N VAL A 169 -12.02 12.21 -6.80
CA VAL A 169 -11.28 13.45 -6.55
C VAL A 169 -9.85 13.32 -7.07
N TYR A 170 -9.17 12.20 -6.80
CA TYR A 170 -7.83 11.96 -7.31
C TYR A 170 -7.79 11.98 -8.84
N ARG A 171 -8.71 11.29 -9.53
CA ARG A 171 -8.82 11.29 -11.00
C ARG A 171 -9.03 12.69 -11.55
N LYS A 172 -9.92 13.47 -10.93
CA LYS A 172 -10.19 14.86 -11.33
C LYS A 172 -8.95 15.75 -11.21
N GLN A 173 -8.18 15.61 -10.12
CA GLN A 173 -6.94 16.35 -9.92
C GLN A 173 -5.85 16.03 -10.95
N ARG A 174 -5.83 14.78 -11.43
CA ARG A 174 -4.90 14.31 -12.46
C ARG A 174 -5.40 14.59 -13.89
N GLY A 175 -6.56 15.23 -14.07
CA GLY A 175 -7.17 15.44 -15.39
C GLY A 175 -7.59 14.13 -16.04
N LEU A 176 -7.92 13.11 -15.25
CA LEU A 176 -8.33 11.78 -15.71
C LEU A 176 -9.85 11.56 -15.60
N ASP A 177 -10.59 12.55 -15.14
CA ASP A 177 -12.04 12.50 -14.94
C ASP A 177 -12.84 12.27 -16.24
N GLN A 178 -12.30 12.70 -17.39
CA GLN A 178 -12.90 12.48 -18.69
C GLN A 178 -12.44 11.18 -19.38
N ARG A 179 -11.46 10.46 -18.80
CA ARG A 179 -10.99 9.19 -19.34
C ARG A 179 -11.82 8.03 -18.81
N GLU A 180 -12.06 7.05 -19.68
CA GLU A 180 -12.65 5.78 -19.23
C GLU A 180 -11.73 5.08 -18.24
N GLU A 181 -12.36 4.48 -17.21
CA GLU A 181 -11.68 3.70 -16.18
C GLU A 181 -12.29 2.30 -16.12
N PRO A 182 -12.05 1.47 -17.16
CA PRO A 182 -12.51 0.09 -17.09
C PRO A 182 -11.70 -0.66 -16.04
N MET A 183 -12.41 -1.27 -15.10
CA MET A 183 -11.81 -1.96 -13.97
C MET A 183 -11.56 -3.43 -14.32
N ALA A 184 -10.31 -3.76 -14.69
CA ALA A 184 -9.85 -5.14 -14.64
C ALA A 184 -9.46 -5.51 -13.20
N LEU A 185 -9.38 -6.81 -12.92
CA LEU A 185 -8.96 -7.30 -11.60
C LEU A 185 -7.80 -8.29 -11.73
N LEU A 186 -6.92 -8.22 -10.75
CA LEU A 186 -5.88 -9.19 -10.50
C LEU A 186 -6.32 -10.06 -9.32
N ILE A 187 -6.51 -11.35 -9.55
CA ILE A 187 -6.87 -12.32 -8.52
C ILE A 187 -5.65 -13.20 -8.28
N GLN A 188 -5.14 -13.20 -7.06
CA GLN A 188 -3.90 -13.88 -6.72
C GLN A 188 -4.12 -14.84 -5.56
N ARG A 189 -3.51 -16.03 -5.63
CA ARG A 189 -3.32 -16.83 -4.43
C ARG A 189 -2.46 -16.04 -3.46
N VAL A 190 -2.90 -15.91 -2.22
CA VAL A 190 -2.10 -15.28 -1.17
C VAL A 190 -0.85 -16.13 -0.94
N ASN A 191 0.32 -15.53 -1.05
CA ASN A 191 1.55 -16.20 -0.67
C ASN A 191 1.59 -16.31 0.86
N GLY A 192 1.98 -17.47 1.40
CA GLY A 192 2.03 -17.72 2.83
C GLY A 192 1.99 -19.21 3.15
N ARG A 193 1.99 -19.50 4.45
CA ARG A 193 1.94 -20.86 5.00
C ARG A 193 0.82 -20.99 6.04
N PHE A 194 0.41 -22.23 6.25
CA PHE A 194 -0.52 -22.58 7.32
C PHE A 194 0.23 -22.68 8.65
N HIS A 195 -0.21 -21.94 9.65
CA HIS A 195 0.24 -21.96 11.03
C HIS A 195 -0.96 -22.32 11.93
N GLY A 196 -1.34 -23.60 11.94
CA GLY A 196 -2.58 -24.03 12.58
C GLY A 196 -3.81 -23.42 11.90
N ARG A 197 -4.53 -22.56 12.63
CA ARG A 197 -5.72 -21.84 12.08
C ARG A 197 -5.35 -20.58 11.32
N TYR A 198 -4.12 -20.13 11.37
CA TYR A 198 -3.69 -18.89 10.72
C TYR A 198 -2.96 -19.15 9.41
N TYR A 199 -3.08 -18.20 8.49
CA TYR A 199 -2.37 -18.22 7.22
C TYR A 199 -1.73 -16.85 6.97
N LEU A 200 -0.41 -16.84 6.80
CA LEU A 200 0.37 -15.62 6.54
C LEU A 200 1.71 -15.95 5.89
N PRO A 201 2.33 -15.00 5.14
CA PRO A 201 3.74 -15.07 4.76
C PRO A 201 4.64 -14.79 5.98
N ASP A 202 5.90 -15.21 5.92
CA ASP A 202 6.85 -14.94 7.00
C ASP A 202 7.04 -13.42 7.17
N ALA A 203 7.29 -12.73 6.08
CA ALA A 203 7.37 -11.28 6.07
C ALA A 203 6.82 -10.70 4.76
N ALA A 204 6.57 -9.41 4.75
CA ALA A 204 6.22 -8.67 3.55
C ALA A 204 6.88 -7.29 3.57
N GLY A 205 7.03 -6.68 2.42
CA GLY A 205 7.67 -5.38 2.35
C GLY A 205 7.35 -4.57 1.12
N VAL A 206 7.73 -3.30 1.23
CA VAL A 206 7.73 -2.36 0.11
C VAL A 206 9.16 -1.84 -0.06
N GLY A 207 9.78 -2.21 -1.18
CA GLY A 207 11.08 -1.72 -1.58
C GLY A 207 10.95 -0.58 -2.60
N VAL A 208 11.69 0.50 -2.41
CA VAL A 208 11.76 1.59 -3.38
C VAL A 208 13.20 1.80 -3.82
N SER A 209 13.42 1.95 -5.11
CA SER A 209 14.78 2.10 -5.67
C SER A 209 15.41 3.47 -5.39
N ARG A 210 14.63 4.39 -4.81
CA ARG A 210 15.11 5.70 -4.34
C ARG A 210 14.72 5.91 -2.90
N ASN A 211 15.69 6.16 -2.03
CA ASN A 211 15.41 6.53 -0.64
C ASN A 211 14.95 7.98 -0.58
N THR A 212 13.64 8.18 -0.47
CA THR A 212 13.02 9.52 -0.32
C THR A 212 12.97 9.98 1.14
N PHE A 213 13.46 9.18 2.08
CA PHE A 213 13.50 9.49 3.50
C PHE A 213 14.90 9.21 4.07
N ALA A 214 15.86 10.06 3.70
CA ALA A 214 17.22 9.98 4.25
C ALA A 214 17.27 10.70 5.62
N TRP A 215 17.53 9.95 6.70
CA TRP A 215 17.63 10.49 8.07
C TRP A 215 19.06 10.72 8.52
N ASP A 216 20.03 10.44 7.66
CA ASP A 216 21.46 10.65 7.89
C ASP A 216 22.09 11.17 6.60
N SER A 217 22.94 12.20 6.71
CA SER A 217 23.58 12.85 5.56
C SER A 217 24.56 11.95 4.78
N THR A 218 24.97 10.82 5.35
CA THR A 218 25.85 9.84 4.68
C THR A 218 25.08 8.85 3.83
N MET A 219 23.75 8.81 3.93
CA MET A 219 22.90 7.90 3.13
C MET A 219 22.84 8.35 1.68
N ASN A 220 23.00 7.41 0.77
CA ASN A 220 22.83 7.63 -0.65
C ASN A 220 21.36 7.43 -1.07
N PRO A 221 20.63 8.47 -1.46
CA PRO A 221 19.25 8.32 -1.91
C PRO A 221 19.07 7.34 -3.07
N LYS A 222 20.11 7.11 -3.88
CA LYS A 222 20.08 6.18 -5.01
C LYS A 222 20.24 4.71 -4.62
N ALA A 223 20.59 4.43 -3.36
CA ALA A 223 20.71 3.06 -2.89
C ALA A 223 19.34 2.39 -2.61
N GLY A 224 18.30 3.18 -2.47
CA GLY A 224 16.96 2.71 -2.16
C GLY A 224 16.72 2.47 -0.66
N MET A 225 15.50 2.09 -0.36
CA MET A 225 15.06 1.75 0.99
C MET A 225 13.99 0.66 0.98
N VAL A 226 13.75 0.06 2.14
CA VAL A 226 12.69 -0.93 2.32
C VAL A 226 11.91 -0.66 3.61
N ARG A 227 10.62 -0.97 3.57
CA ARG A 227 9.75 -1.13 4.74
C ARG A 227 9.40 -2.59 4.87
N LEU A 228 9.65 -3.19 6.01
CA LEU A 228 9.38 -4.59 6.30
C LEU A 228 8.40 -4.74 7.45
N VAL A 229 7.53 -5.72 7.33
CA VAL A 229 6.59 -6.15 8.36
C VAL A 229 6.49 -7.67 8.38
N MET A 230 6.11 -8.23 9.50
CA MET A 230 5.64 -9.60 9.62
C MET A 230 4.17 -9.67 9.19
N GLY A 231 3.78 -10.73 8.48
CA GLY A 231 2.40 -10.96 8.03
C GLY A 231 2.09 -10.45 6.64
N LEU A 232 0.82 -10.16 6.36
CA LEU A 232 0.28 -9.97 5.01
C LEU A 232 0.80 -8.75 4.21
N GLY A 233 1.52 -7.84 4.83
CA GLY A 233 2.10 -6.68 4.14
C GLY A 233 1.23 -5.43 4.12
N THR A 234 -0.02 -5.49 4.53
CA THR A 234 -0.94 -4.35 4.65
C THR A 234 -0.31 -3.21 5.44
N ARG A 235 0.39 -3.52 6.55
CA ARG A 235 1.10 -2.55 7.41
C ARG A 235 2.39 -1.99 6.81
N ALA A 236 2.92 -2.59 5.76
CA ALA A 236 4.05 -2.01 5.02
C ALA A 236 3.57 -0.95 4.01
N VAL A 237 2.35 -1.10 3.50
CA VAL A 237 1.72 -0.17 2.54
C VAL A 237 1.01 0.95 3.29
N ASP A 238 0.11 0.59 4.21
CA ASP A 238 -0.70 1.54 4.96
C ASP A 238 0.01 2.00 6.23
N ARG A 239 -0.07 3.28 6.52
CA ARG A 239 0.41 3.83 7.80
C ARG A 239 -0.68 3.68 8.83
N ILE A 240 -0.45 2.78 9.79
CA ILE A 240 -1.36 2.57 10.92
C ILE A 240 -0.78 3.28 12.13
N GLU A 241 -1.65 3.99 12.83
CA GLU A 241 -1.27 4.72 14.02
C GLU A 241 -0.87 3.78 15.17
N GLY A 242 0.26 4.11 15.82
CA GLY A 242 0.77 3.34 16.94
C GLY A 242 1.47 2.02 16.58
N ASP A 243 1.56 1.71 15.28
CA ASP A 243 2.25 0.51 14.79
C ASP A 243 3.09 0.85 13.55
N HIS A 244 4.33 0.36 13.49
CA HIS A 244 5.29 0.85 12.53
C HIS A 244 6.04 -0.28 11.81
N ALA A 245 6.10 -0.18 10.47
CA ALA A 245 6.98 -1.03 9.68
C ALA A 245 8.46 -0.75 10.02
N CYS A 246 9.29 -1.78 9.97
CA CYS A 246 10.74 -1.62 10.07
C CYS A 246 11.27 -0.96 8.81
N VAL A 247 11.88 0.23 8.92
CA VAL A 247 12.39 1.02 7.81
C VAL A 247 13.91 0.90 7.76
N MET A 248 14.45 0.61 6.58
CA MET A 248 15.90 0.46 6.37
C MET A 248 16.33 1.13 5.07
N ALA A 249 17.44 1.89 5.13
CA ALA A 249 18.17 2.32 3.93
C ALA A 249 19.07 1.16 3.47
N LEU A 250 19.09 0.85 2.18
CA LEU A 250 19.79 -0.36 1.69
C LEU A 250 21.32 -0.24 1.73
N ASP A 251 21.86 0.96 1.72
CA ASP A 251 23.30 1.24 1.91
C ASP A 251 23.72 1.26 3.38
N HIS A 252 22.79 1.48 4.31
CA HIS A 252 23.04 1.52 5.74
C HIS A 252 21.95 0.78 6.55
N PRO A 253 21.74 -0.53 6.29
CA PRO A 253 20.59 -1.26 6.84
C PRO A 253 20.61 -1.40 8.37
N GLY A 254 21.78 -1.25 9.00
CA GLY A 254 21.92 -1.27 10.46
C GLY A 254 21.61 0.07 11.14
N ARG A 255 21.48 1.18 10.37
CA ARG A 255 21.17 2.50 10.93
C ARG A 255 19.67 2.74 10.95
N GLN A 256 19.14 2.98 12.12
CA GLN A 256 17.73 3.33 12.32
C GLN A 256 17.57 4.82 12.64
N PRO A 257 16.41 5.43 12.32
CA PRO A 257 16.15 6.85 12.60
C PRO A 257 15.91 7.16 14.09
N PHE A 258 16.06 6.18 14.99
CA PHE A 258 15.75 6.28 16.40
C PHE A 258 16.99 6.55 17.23
N ARG A 259 16.81 7.29 18.35
CA ARG A 259 17.92 7.80 19.19
C ARG A 259 18.13 7.01 20.48
N ASN A 260 17.10 6.34 20.96
CA ASN A 260 17.14 5.63 22.25
C ASN A 260 16.34 4.31 22.22
N PRO A 261 16.56 3.39 23.19
CA PRO A 261 15.87 2.10 23.24
C PRO A 261 14.35 2.17 23.34
N ASP A 262 13.79 3.17 24.02
CA ASP A 262 12.34 3.32 24.15
C ASP A 262 11.69 3.72 22.82
N GLU A 263 12.36 4.56 22.02
CA GLU A 263 11.94 4.86 20.64
C GLU A 263 11.99 3.62 19.77
N HIS A 264 13.01 2.78 19.89
CA HIS A 264 13.12 1.52 19.14
C HIS A 264 11.95 0.57 19.42
N TYR A 265 11.48 0.51 20.65
CA TYR A 265 10.30 -0.28 20.99
C TYR A 265 9.03 0.40 20.46
N ARG A 266 8.84 1.69 20.77
CA ARG A 266 7.65 2.45 20.40
C ARG A 266 7.39 2.48 18.89
N PHE A 267 8.45 2.55 18.08
CA PHE A 267 8.37 2.63 16.62
C PHE A 267 8.65 1.29 15.93
N SER A 268 8.40 0.17 16.60
CA SER A 268 8.40 -1.16 16.00
C SER A 268 6.98 -1.65 15.70
N GLN A 269 6.88 -2.75 14.98
CA GLN A 269 5.61 -3.43 14.74
C GLN A 269 5.21 -4.24 15.98
N HIS A 270 3.99 -4.07 16.42
CA HIS A 270 3.38 -4.79 17.56
C HIS A 270 2.20 -5.65 17.15
N LEU A 271 1.59 -5.35 16.03
CA LEU A 271 0.39 -5.99 15.53
C LEU A 271 0.69 -6.68 14.19
N VAL A 272 0.13 -7.86 13.98
CA VAL A 272 0.32 -8.67 12.78
C VAL A 272 -1.02 -8.88 12.11
N ASP A 273 -1.10 -8.53 10.82
CA ASP A 273 -2.26 -8.84 9.99
C ASP A 273 -2.07 -10.22 9.36
N LEU A 274 -3.07 -11.06 9.51
CA LEU A 274 -3.08 -12.46 9.09
C LEU A 274 -4.48 -12.88 8.67
N LEU A 275 -4.60 -14.05 8.05
CA LEU A 275 -5.89 -14.64 7.74
C LEU A 275 -6.22 -15.70 8.78
N ASP A 276 -7.35 -15.55 9.46
CA ASP A 276 -7.89 -16.54 10.37
C ASP A 276 -8.86 -17.45 9.59
N LEU A 277 -8.42 -18.68 9.36
CA LEU A 277 -9.17 -19.65 8.56
C LEU A 277 -10.41 -20.18 9.28
N GLN A 278 -10.45 -20.08 10.59
CA GLN A 278 -11.57 -20.53 11.41
C GLN A 278 -12.66 -19.46 11.52
N GLU A 279 -12.25 -18.20 11.77
CA GLU A 279 -13.17 -17.06 11.82
C GLU A 279 -13.59 -16.58 10.41
N GLY A 280 -12.84 -16.97 9.36
CA GLY A 280 -13.22 -16.72 7.99
C GLY A 280 -12.89 -15.31 7.47
N HIS A 281 -11.96 -14.57 8.11
CA HIS A 281 -11.64 -13.21 7.70
C HIS A 281 -10.19 -12.81 8.01
N LEU A 282 -9.77 -11.65 7.47
CA LEU A 282 -8.53 -10.99 7.85
C LEU A 282 -8.65 -10.49 9.29
N GLU A 283 -7.66 -10.80 10.10
CA GLU A 283 -7.58 -10.40 11.50
C GLU A 283 -6.27 -9.69 11.79
N THR A 284 -6.31 -8.76 12.74
CA THR A 284 -5.14 -8.12 13.33
C THR A 284 -4.92 -8.66 14.74
N ARG A 285 -3.75 -9.25 14.99
CA ARG A 285 -3.40 -9.78 16.33
C ARG A 285 -2.16 -9.14 16.89
N PRO A 286 -2.11 -8.92 18.24
CA PRO A 286 -0.86 -8.60 18.91
C PRO A 286 0.18 -9.70 18.70
N LEU A 287 1.42 -9.30 18.38
CA LEU A 287 2.53 -10.23 18.16
C LEU A 287 2.70 -11.20 19.35
N SER A 288 2.60 -10.71 20.59
CA SER A 288 2.69 -11.55 21.79
C SER A 288 1.66 -12.67 21.80
N GLN A 289 0.40 -12.38 21.52
CA GLN A 289 -0.67 -13.38 21.46
C GLN A 289 -0.50 -14.37 20.31
N LEU A 290 0.04 -13.91 19.17
CA LEU A 290 0.35 -14.79 18.05
C LEU A 290 1.43 -15.80 18.43
N LEU A 291 2.49 -15.34 19.09
CA LEU A 291 3.60 -16.20 19.55
C LEU A 291 3.21 -17.19 20.65
N ASP A 292 2.16 -16.92 21.43
CA ASP A 292 1.60 -17.87 22.40
C ASP A 292 0.92 -19.06 21.69
N THR A 293 0.42 -18.87 20.46
CA THR A 293 -0.37 -19.86 19.74
C THR A 293 0.37 -20.51 18.57
N VAL A 294 1.35 -19.83 18.00
CA VAL A 294 2.10 -20.25 16.81
C VAL A 294 3.58 -20.35 17.16
N GLN A 295 4.15 -21.56 17.05
CA GLN A 295 5.54 -21.83 17.46
C GLN A 295 6.52 -21.96 16.30
N ASP A 296 6.03 -22.07 15.07
CA ASP A 296 6.81 -22.34 13.85
C ASP A 296 7.13 -21.10 13.02
N LEU A 297 6.92 -19.91 13.60
CA LEU A 297 7.31 -18.65 12.96
C LEU A 297 8.83 -18.46 13.00
N PRO A 298 9.48 -17.97 11.93
CA PRO A 298 10.93 -17.79 11.88
C PRO A 298 11.40 -16.57 12.67
N MET A 299 11.05 -16.51 13.97
CA MET A 299 11.33 -15.36 14.84
C MET A 299 12.82 -15.10 15.01
N ALA A 300 13.65 -16.14 14.94
CA ALA A 300 15.10 -16.00 15.03
C ALA A 300 15.70 -15.16 13.89
N GLN A 301 15.03 -15.12 12.73
CA GLN A 301 15.42 -14.31 11.57
C GLN A 301 14.79 -12.92 11.58
N MET A 302 13.61 -12.78 12.16
CA MET A 302 12.83 -11.54 12.07
C MET A 302 12.94 -10.65 13.30
N GLY A 303 13.22 -11.21 14.48
CA GLY A 303 13.12 -10.48 15.74
C GLY A 303 14.29 -10.66 16.67
N GLU A 304 14.28 -9.85 17.70
CA GLU A 304 15.19 -9.91 18.84
C GLU A 304 14.40 -9.82 20.14
N ILE A 305 14.87 -10.50 21.18
CA ILE A 305 14.26 -10.37 22.52
C ILE A 305 14.66 -9.03 23.12
N ASP A 306 13.68 -8.20 23.42
CA ASP A 306 13.88 -6.96 24.18
C ASP A 306 13.99 -7.29 25.66
N ARG A 307 15.24 -7.36 26.17
CA ARG A 307 15.53 -7.73 27.56
C ARG A 307 14.93 -6.75 28.57
N ALA A 308 14.96 -5.44 28.27
CA ALA A 308 14.43 -4.43 29.17
C ALA A 308 12.89 -4.51 29.27
N ALA A 309 12.23 -4.69 28.11
CA ALA A 309 10.79 -4.90 28.08
C ALA A 309 10.38 -6.24 28.73
N SER A 310 11.14 -7.31 28.50
CA SER A 310 10.91 -8.62 29.14
C SER A 310 11.01 -8.54 30.68
N THR A 311 12.05 -7.89 31.22
CA THR A 311 12.18 -7.70 32.66
C THR A 311 11.01 -6.89 33.24
N ARG A 312 10.56 -5.85 32.55
CA ARG A 312 9.36 -5.08 32.97
C ARG A 312 8.09 -5.93 32.95
N ALA A 313 7.92 -6.75 31.92
CA ALA A 313 6.78 -7.64 31.79
C ALA A 313 6.74 -8.68 32.94
N GLU A 314 7.88 -9.30 33.26
CA GLU A 314 8.02 -10.23 34.40
C GLU A 314 7.64 -9.57 35.72
N GLN A 315 8.05 -8.31 35.94
CA GLN A 315 7.73 -7.57 37.18
C GLN A 315 6.23 -7.35 37.38
N ILE A 316 5.47 -7.31 36.32
CA ILE A 316 3.98 -7.14 36.33
C ILE A 316 3.25 -8.48 36.11
N GLY A 317 3.98 -9.61 36.14
CA GLY A 317 3.39 -10.96 36.07
C GLY A 317 2.96 -11.39 34.66
N LEU A 318 3.46 -10.75 33.61
CA LEU A 318 3.25 -11.19 32.22
C LEU A 318 4.31 -12.24 31.86
N PRO A 319 3.92 -13.44 31.42
CA PRO A 319 4.86 -14.49 31.07
C PRO A 319 5.56 -14.27 29.73
N GLY A 320 6.81 -14.79 29.66
CA GLY A 320 7.54 -14.95 28.39
C GLY A 320 8.36 -13.75 27.97
N PRO A 321 9.27 -13.95 26.99
CA PRO A 321 10.10 -12.90 26.44
C PRO A 321 9.30 -11.94 25.56
N VAL A 322 9.57 -10.65 25.67
CA VAL A 322 9.02 -9.64 24.76
C VAL A 322 9.89 -9.59 23.52
N TRP A 323 9.31 -9.95 22.40
CA TRP A 323 9.93 -9.88 21.08
C TRP A 323 9.73 -8.51 20.45
N ARG A 324 10.74 -8.06 19.74
CA ARG A 324 10.71 -6.88 18.89
C ARG A 324 11.10 -7.26 17.46
N LEU A 325 10.27 -6.92 16.48
CA LEU A 325 10.54 -7.16 15.08
C LEU A 325 11.55 -6.13 14.57
N THR A 326 12.79 -6.54 14.43
CA THR A 326 13.92 -5.70 14.01
C THR A 326 14.41 -6.06 12.61
N PHE A 327 14.10 -7.27 12.12
CA PHE A 327 14.65 -7.89 10.92
C PHE A 327 16.18 -7.84 10.82
N ARG A 328 16.86 -7.51 11.93
CA ARG A 328 18.33 -7.42 11.97
C ARG A 328 19.01 -8.74 11.65
N PRO A 329 18.58 -9.90 12.23
CA PRO A 329 19.20 -11.17 11.88
C PRO A 329 19.07 -11.51 10.38
N LEU A 330 17.90 -11.25 9.76
CA LEU A 330 17.70 -11.43 8.31
C LEU A 330 18.69 -10.59 7.50
N VAL A 331 18.90 -9.35 7.91
CA VAL A 331 19.83 -8.42 7.24
C VAL A 331 21.30 -8.85 7.41
N GLN A 332 21.68 -9.35 8.58
CA GLN A 332 23.08 -9.65 8.92
C GLN A 332 23.53 -11.03 8.46
N PHE A 333 22.64 -12.02 8.44
CA PHE A 333 22.98 -13.42 8.29
C PHE A 333 22.39 -14.08 7.04
N SER A 334 21.74 -13.32 6.15
CA SER A 334 21.23 -13.82 4.87
C SER A 334 21.63 -12.93 3.70
N SER A 335 21.29 -13.37 2.50
CA SER A 335 21.48 -12.62 1.27
C SER A 335 20.39 -11.55 1.00
N PHE A 336 19.50 -11.27 1.95
CA PHE A 336 18.33 -10.42 1.79
C PHE A 336 18.65 -9.05 1.16
N ILE A 337 19.55 -8.27 1.77
CA ILE A 337 19.90 -6.91 1.30
C ILE A 337 20.51 -6.95 -0.12
N GLN A 338 21.37 -7.93 -0.38
CA GLN A 338 22.01 -8.07 -1.70
C GLN A 338 20.97 -8.40 -2.77
N ARG A 339 20.07 -9.35 -2.50
CA ARG A 339 18.99 -9.74 -3.41
C ARG A 339 18.02 -8.58 -3.64
N LEU A 340 17.60 -7.89 -2.58
CA LEU A 340 16.68 -6.75 -2.70
C LEU A 340 17.31 -5.59 -3.48
N SER A 341 18.58 -5.26 -3.22
CA SER A 341 19.31 -4.25 -3.99
C SER A 341 19.43 -4.61 -5.47
N SER A 342 19.73 -5.90 -5.77
CA SER A 342 19.76 -6.41 -7.13
C SER A 342 18.36 -6.33 -7.79
N LEU A 343 17.30 -6.73 -7.07
CA LEU A 343 15.91 -6.63 -7.55
C LEU A 343 15.57 -5.22 -7.98
N LEU A 344 15.78 -4.27 -7.07
CA LEU A 344 15.42 -2.87 -7.31
C LEU A 344 16.27 -2.24 -8.43
N SER A 345 17.58 -2.52 -8.49
CA SER A 345 18.45 -1.98 -9.52
C SER A 345 18.14 -2.57 -10.90
N THR A 346 17.88 -3.87 -11.00
CA THR A 346 17.50 -4.53 -12.24
C THR A 346 16.17 -3.99 -12.76
N LEU A 347 15.18 -3.85 -11.89
CA LEU A 347 13.88 -3.29 -12.28
C LEU A 347 13.97 -1.81 -12.65
N GLU A 348 14.72 -0.99 -11.91
CA GLU A 348 14.95 0.41 -12.27
C GLU A 348 15.61 0.54 -13.64
N ALA A 349 16.60 -0.30 -13.94
CA ALA A 349 17.25 -0.32 -15.24
C ALA A 349 16.29 -0.73 -16.37
N GLY A 350 15.47 -1.77 -16.16
CA GLY A 350 14.48 -2.23 -17.13
C GLY A 350 13.35 -1.25 -17.38
N TYR A 351 12.86 -0.58 -16.34
CA TYR A 351 11.84 0.47 -16.44
C TYR A 351 12.41 1.82 -16.91
N GLN A 352 13.73 2.00 -16.87
CA GLN A 352 14.42 3.29 -17.07
C GLN A 352 13.84 4.41 -16.18
N HIS A 353 13.34 4.03 -15.02
CA HIS A 353 12.67 4.89 -14.06
C HIS A 353 12.75 4.27 -12.66
N PRO A 354 12.88 5.08 -11.58
CA PRO A 354 12.75 4.56 -10.22
C PRO A 354 11.48 3.75 -10.03
N VAL A 355 11.57 2.67 -9.25
CA VAL A 355 10.47 1.74 -9.03
C VAL A 355 10.08 1.62 -7.56
N ASP A 356 8.81 1.28 -7.36
CA ASP A 356 8.18 0.90 -6.10
C ASP A 356 7.69 -0.55 -6.24
N VAL A 357 8.12 -1.42 -5.33
CA VAL A 357 7.92 -2.88 -5.44
C VAL A 357 7.32 -3.42 -4.15
N GLU A 358 6.16 -4.04 -4.23
CA GLU A 358 5.56 -4.81 -3.15
C GLU A 358 5.96 -6.29 -3.29
N PHE A 359 6.37 -6.90 -2.19
CA PHE A 359 6.76 -8.30 -2.17
C PHE A 359 6.41 -8.97 -0.85
N THR A 360 6.30 -10.31 -0.87
CA THR A 360 6.30 -11.14 0.33
C THR A 360 7.54 -12.01 0.34
N LEU A 361 7.92 -12.47 1.53
CA LEU A 361 9.08 -13.32 1.76
C LEU A 361 8.64 -14.66 2.34
N HIS A 362 9.28 -15.71 1.86
CA HIS A 362 9.39 -16.98 2.54
C HIS A 362 10.84 -17.17 2.99
N ILE A 363 11.04 -17.46 4.28
CA ILE A 363 12.36 -17.68 4.89
C ILE A 363 12.52 -19.18 5.13
N ASP A 364 13.52 -19.77 4.50
CA ASP A 364 13.79 -21.20 4.63
C ASP A 364 14.44 -21.57 5.98
N GLU A 365 14.67 -22.86 6.21
CA GLU A 365 15.30 -23.36 7.44
C GLU A 365 16.74 -22.87 7.63
N GLN A 366 17.41 -22.46 6.56
CA GLN A 366 18.77 -21.89 6.58
C GLN A 366 18.75 -20.38 6.84
N GLY A 367 17.56 -19.75 6.86
CA GLY A 367 17.38 -18.33 7.06
C GLY A 367 17.47 -17.50 5.78
N GLU A 368 17.53 -18.16 4.60
CA GLU A 368 17.57 -17.48 3.31
C GLU A 368 16.17 -17.14 2.79
N PRO A 369 15.95 -15.90 2.33
CA PRO A 369 14.66 -15.46 1.83
C PRO A 369 14.48 -15.79 0.35
N SER A 370 13.31 -16.30 -0.03
CA SER A 370 12.77 -16.24 -1.38
C SER A 370 11.72 -15.12 -1.48
N PHE A 371 11.62 -14.52 -2.67
CA PHE A 371 10.74 -13.37 -2.92
C PHE A 371 9.54 -13.82 -3.75
N ASN A 372 8.36 -13.40 -3.34
CA ASN A 372 7.19 -13.39 -4.20
C ASN A 372 6.86 -11.94 -4.56
N LEU A 373 6.95 -11.61 -5.84
CA LEU A 373 6.66 -10.27 -6.34
C LEU A 373 5.14 -10.07 -6.44
N VAL A 374 4.63 -9.14 -5.67
CA VAL A 374 3.19 -8.83 -5.57
C VAL A 374 2.79 -7.71 -6.50
N GLN A 375 3.62 -6.67 -6.62
CA GLN A 375 3.39 -5.51 -7.47
C GLN A 375 4.71 -4.82 -7.80
N CYS A 376 4.80 -4.25 -8.99
CA CYS A 376 5.86 -3.32 -9.37
C CYS A 376 5.27 -2.20 -10.20
N ARG A 377 5.66 -0.98 -9.87
CA ARG A 377 5.22 0.23 -10.59
C ARG A 377 6.34 1.27 -10.64
N PRO A 378 6.30 2.19 -11.61
CA PRO A 378 7.13 3.37 -11.57
C PRO A 378 6.89 4.15 -10.27
N LEU A 379 7.96 4.54 -9.60
CA LEU A 379 7.86 5.35 -8.39
C LEU A 379 7.26 6.72 -8.76
N ALA A 380 6.13 7.06 -8.18
CA ALA A 380 5.51 8.37 -8.37
C ALA A 380 6.34 9.43 -7.64
N THR A 381 7.30 10.02 -8.32
CA THR A 381 8.04 11.19 -7.83
C THR A 381 7.30 12.45 -8.25
N ILE A 382 6.82 13.22 -7.29
CA ILE A 382 6.32 14.56 -7.56
C ILE A 382 7.55 15.44 -7.85
N GLY A 383 7.70 15.82 -9.13
CA GLY A 383 8.64 16.85 -9.53
C GLY A 383 10.12 16.46 -9.59
N GLU A 384 10.51 15.59 -10.52
CA GLU A 384 11.84 15.69 -11.13
C GLU A 384 11.86 16.86 -12.13
N THR A 385 11.63 18.05 -11.66
CA THR A 385 12.20 19.24 -12.28
C THR A 385 13.62 19.32 -11.75
N GLY A 386 14.63 19.22 -12.58
CA GLY A 386 16.06 19.19 -12.30
C GLY A 386 16.58 19.76 -10.97
N PRO A 387 17.87 19.91 -10.74
CA PRO A 387 18.39 20.33 -9.46
C PRO A 387 17.81 21.70 -9.07
N VAL A 388 17.02 21.73 -7.99
CA VAL A 388 16.56 22.98 -7.38
C VAL A 388 17.73 23.54 -6.58
N THR A 389 18.27 24.66 -7.05
CA THR A 389 19.32 25.37 -6.33
C THR A 389 18.69 26.31 -5.31
N LEU A 390 18.95 26.07 -4.04
CA LEU A 390 18.57 27.00 -2.99
C LEU A 390 19.49 28.24 -3.09
N PRO A 391 18.95 29.46 -2.91
CA PRO A 391 19.80 30.65 -2.78
C PRO A 391 20.82 30.47 -1.65
N GLU A 392 22.10 30.68 -1.93
CA GLU A 392 23.19 30.52 -0.94
C GLU A 392 23.04 31.48 0.24
N HIS A 393 22.47 32.66 0.00
CA HIS A 393 22.24 33.67 1.03
C HIS A 393 20.81 34.23 0.90
N LEU A 394 19.91 33.74 1.75
CA LEU A 394 18.62 34.38 1.99
C LEU A 394 18.74 35.32 3.20
N PRO A 395 18.40 36.62 3.08
CA PRO A 395 18.25 37.49 4.24
C PRO A 395 17.26 36.86 5.25
N ALA A 396 17.60 36.93 6.55
CA ALA A 396 16.80 36.30 7.60
C ALA A 396 15.32 36.76 7.60
N GLU A 397 15.07 38.01 7.21
CA GLU A 397 13.74 38.60 7.06
C GLU A 397 12.93 38.01 5.88
N ARG A 398 13.57 37.29 4.97
CA ARG A 398 12.93 36.59 3.83
C ARG A 398 12.73 35.09 4.08
N GLU A 399 13.24 34.55 5.18
CA GLU A 399 13.10 33.16 5.54
C GLU A 399 11.96 33.02 6.56
N ILE A 400 10.85 32.37 6.17
CA ILE A 400 9.74 32.11 7.09
C ILE A 400 10.10 30.97 8.02
N PHE A 401 10.63 29.89 7.47
CA PHE A 401 11.19 28.76 8.23
C PHE A 401 12.14 27.95 7.34
N ARG A 402 13.01 27.21 7.98
CA ARG A 402 13.91 26.22 7.35
C ARG A 402 13.87 24.95 8.18
N THR A 403 13.71 23.80 7.52
CA THR A 403 13.81 22.49 8.17
C THR A 403 15.07 21.78 7.70
N GLN A 404 15.71 21.01 8.59
CA GLN A 404 16.80 20.12 8.27
C GLN A 404 16.39 18.70 8.65
N GLY A 405 16.35 17.78 7.68
CA GLY A 405 15.89 16.40 7.86
C GLY A 405 14.37 16.24 7.61
N HIS A 406 13.83 15.10 7.85
CA HIS A 406 12.43 14.70 7.81
C HIS A 406 11.51 15.43 6.81
N PHE A 407 11.78 15.29 5.51
CA PHE A 407 10.85 15.69 4.48
C PHE A 407 10.54 14.51 3.55
N MET A 408 9.36 14.52 2.96
CA MET A 408 8.93 13.55 1.97
C MET A 408 8.61 14.28 0.67
N GLY A 409 9.08 13.73 -0.43
CA GLY A 409 8.91 14.31 -1.77
C GLY A 409 10.26 14.54 -2.47
N GLY A 410 10.20 15.02 -3.71
CA GLY A 410 11.39 15.39 -4.50
C GLY A 410 11.82 16.82 -4.28
N ASN A 411 12.94 17.22 -4.91
CA ASN A 411 13.35 18.60 -4.99
C ASN A 411 12.38 19.38 -5.89
N ILE A 412 11.68 20.34 -5.32
CA ILE A 412 10.70 21.14 -6.04
C ILE A 412 10.77 22.61 -5.61
N SER A 413 10.61 23.52 -6.55
CA SER A 413 10.39 24.94 -6.31
C SER A 413 8.95 25.29 -6.66
N LEU A 414 8.15 25.67 -5.66
CA LEU A 414 6.74 25.98 -5.81
C LEU A 414 6.47 27.45 -5.49
N ALA A 415 5.77 28.13 -6.40
CA ALA A 415 5.21 29.44 -6.12
C ALA A 415 3.94 29.26 -5.26
N ILE A 416 4.03 29.55 -3.96
CA ILE A 416 2.90 29.50 -3.05
C ILE A 416 2.21 30.86 -3.03
N THR A 417 0.90 30.85 -3.32
CA THR A 417 0.08 32.08 -3.36
C THR A 417 -0.90 32.16 -2.19
N ARG A 418 -1.10 31.06 -1.44
CA ARG A 418 -1.97 31.01 -0.27
C ARG A 418 -1.36 30.13 0.81
N VAL A 419 -1.45 30.59 2.06
CA VAL A 419 -1.08 29.81 3.25
C VAL A 419 -2.31 29.64 4.12
N ILE A 420 -2.61 28.40 4.49
CA ILE A 420 -3.62 28.04 5.48
C ILE A 420 -2.86 27.52 6.70
N ARG A 421 -3.06 28.12 7.86
CA ARG A 421 -2.39 27.73 9.11
C ARG A 421 -3.44 27.35 10.16
N VAL A 422 -3.28 26.16 10.74
CA VAL A 422 -3.95 25.76 11.97
C VAL A 422 -2.98 26.00 13.13
N ASP A 423 -3.35 26.86 14.06
CA ASP A 423 -2.50 27.21 15.20
C ASP A 423 -2.41 26.03 16.17
N ALA A 424 -1.18 25.54 16.40
CA ALA A 424 -0.94 24.37 17.22
C ALA A 424 -1.34 24.55 18.68
N ALA A 425 -1.08 25.76 19.26
CA ALA A 425 -1.40 26.03 20.65
C ALA A 425 -2.90 26.11 20.89
N ILE A 426 -3.62 26.74 19.97
CA ILE A 426 -5.09 26.80 20.02
C ILE A 426 -5.67 25.41 19.81
N TYR A 427 -5.21 24.67 18.80
CA TYR A 427 -5.69 23.33 18.45
C TYR A 427 -5.53 22.34 19.61
N ALA A 428 -4.40 22.38 20.33
CA ALA A 428 -4.15 21.50 21.47
C ALA A 428 -5.21 21.62 22.60
N ASN A 429 -5.83 22.80 22.74
CA ASN A 429 -6.84 23.06 23.76
C ASN A 429 -8.29 22.76 23.30
N LEU A 430 -8.49 22.33 22.07
CA LEU A 430 -9.81 21.98 21.55
C LEU A 430 -10.24 20.58 22.00
N ASN A 431 -11.54 20.41 22.23
CA ASN A 431 -12.12 19.08 22.41
C ASN A 431 -12.22 18.33 21.06
N ILE A 432 -12.50 17.02 21.12
CA ILE A 432 -12.53 16.13 19.95
C ILE A 432 -13.48 16.66 18.86
N ASN A 433 -14.68 17.09 19.21
CA ASN A 433 -15.66 17.59 18.24
C ASN A 433 -15.18 18.85 17.54
N GLN A 434 -14.57 19.77 18.30
CA GLN A 434 -14.00 21.00 17.74
C GLN A 434 -12.82 20.71 16.80
N ARG A 435 -12.02 19.68 17.07
CA ARG A 435 -10.94 19.26 16.16
C ARG A 435 -11.46 18.72 14.84
N TYR A 436 -12.58 17.98 14.85
CA TYR A 436 -13.28 17.59 13.61
C TYR A 436 -13.89 18.80 12.88
N ASP A 437 -14.38 19.80 13.62
CA ASP A 437 -14.86 21.05 13.02
C ASP A 437 -13.74 21.81 12.32
N VAL A 438 -12.53 21.84 12.91
CA VAL A 438 -11.34 22.41 12.26
C VAL A 438 -11.02 21.67 10.98
N ALA A 439 -11.02 20.33 10.99
CA ALA A 439 -10.76 19.52 9.79
C ALA A 439 -11.77 19.81 8.68
N ARG A 440 -13.07 19.89 9.01
CA ARG A 440 -14.12 20.25 8.07
C ARG A 440 -13.90 21.67 7.50
N ARG A 441 -13.58 22.65 8.35
CA ARG A 441 -13.33 24.03 7.90
C ARG A 441 -12.10 24.14 7.01
N VAL A 442 -11.03 23.39 7.30
CA VAL A 442 -9.86 23.31 6.41
C VAL A 442 -10.27 22.82 5.03
N GLY A 443 -11.06 21.74 4.95
CA GLY A 443 -11.56 21.21 3.67
C GLY A 443 -12.43 22.21 2.91
N GLU A 444 -13.31 22.96 3.58
CA GLU A 444 -14.10 24.02 2.97
C GLU A 444 -13.20 25.10 2.37
N VAL A 445 -12.26 25.64 3.16
CA VAL A 445 -11.35 26.70 2.72
C VAL A 445 -10.45 26.24 1.58
N VAL A 446 -9.96 24.98 1.59
CA VAL A 446 -9.18 24.43 0.47
C VAL A 446 -10.01 24.39 -0.80
N ARG A 447 -11.28 23.98 -0.74
CA ARG A 447 -12.18 23.92 -1.92
C ARG A 447 -12.60 25.29 -2.47
N GLU A 448 -12.56 26.35 -1.66
CA GLU A 448 -12.92 27.72 -2.08
C GLU A 448 -12.03 28.29 -3.18
N SER A 449 -10.83 27.73 -3.42
CA SER A 449 -9.86 28.28 -4.37
C SER A 449 -8.90 27.23 -4.89
N SER A 450 -8.58 27.32 -6.18
CA SER A 450 -7.53 26.53 -6.85
C SER A 450 -6.12 27.14 -6.69
N ALA A 451 -5.91 28.11 -5.79
CA ALA A 451 -4.62 28.75 -5.56
C ALA A 451 -3.59 27.75 -5.03
N SER A 452 -2.33 27.89 -5.46
CA SER A 452 -1.22 27.11 -4.93
C SER A 452 -1.08 27.34 -3.42
N THR A 453 -1.42 26.33 -2.64
CA THR A 453 -1.64 26.44 -1.19
C THR A 453 -0.62 25.65 -0.41
N LEU A 454 -0.01 26.32 0.60
CA LEU A 454 0.76 25.69 1.67
C LEU A 454 -0.16 25.52 2.88
N LEU A 455 -0.25 24.30 3.40
CA LEU A 455 -1.02 23.96 4.59
C LEU A 455 -0.06 23.67 5.75
N ILE A 456 -0.18 24.42 6.86
CA ILE A 456 0.66 24.28 8.05
C ILE A 456 -0.23 23.94 9.24
N GLY A 457 0.10 22.91 10.01
CA GLY A 457 -0.70 22.55 11.19
C GLY A 457 -0.03 21.58 12.16
N PRO A 458 -0.69 21.38 13.32
CA PRO A 458 -0.18 20.53 14.38
C PRO A 458 -0.25 19.05 14.00
N GLY A 459 0.84 18.33 14.23
CA GLY A 459 0.90 16.89 14.06
C GLY A 459 0.57 16.46 12.62
N ARG A 460 -0.01 15.28 12.45
CA ARG A 460 -0.26 14.67 11.14
C ARG A 460 -1.52 15.21 10.48
N TRP A 461 -1.42 15.48 9.18
CA TRP A 461 -2.58 15.70 8.34
C TRP A 461 -3.17 14.36 7.90
N GLY A 462 -4.48 14.19 8.07
CA GLY A 462 -5.18 12.97 7.67
C GLY A 462 -5.09 11.83 8.70
N THR A 463 -4.78 12.14 9.95
CA THR A 463 -4.83 11.16 11.05
C THR A 463 -6.27 10.76 11.38
N SER A 464 -6.48 9.49 11.80
CA SER A 464 -7.75 9.03 12.36
C SER A 464 -7.97 9.49 13.81
N SER A 465 -6.90 9.86 14.53
CA SER A 465 -6.93 10.34 15.91
C SER A 465 -6.69 11.84 15.99
N PRO A 466 -7.69 12.63 16.37
CA PRO A 466 -7.58 14.10 16.45
C PRO A 466 -6.55 14.61 17.48
N GLU A 467 -6.07 13.75 18.38
CA GLU A 467 -4.99 14.08 19.32
C GLU A 467 -3.61 14.14 18.66
N LEU A 468 -3.43 13.43 17.54
CA LEU A 468 -2.14 13.33 16.85
C LEU A 468 -2.00 14.27 15.66
N GLY A 469 -3.04 15.05 15.36
CA GLY A 469 -3.03 15.98 14.25
C GLY A 469 -4.42 16.36 13.77
N VAL A 470 -4.52 16.86 12.55
CA VAL A 470 -5.78 17.32 11.98
C VAL A 470 -6.45 16.21 11.15
N PRO A 471 -7.65 15.73 11.54
CA PRO A 471 -8.29 14.54 10.94
C PRO A 471 -9.03 14.89 9.63
N VAL A 472 -8.32 15.49 8.68
CA VAL A 472 -8.82 15.74 7.33
C VAL A 472 -8.80 14.46 6.50
N ARG A 473 -9.71 14.32 5.54
CA ARG A 473 -9.63 13.27 4.53
C ARG A 473 -8.77 13.73 3.35
N PHE A 474 -8.25 12.80 2.56
CA PHE A 474 -7.52 13.13 1.34
C PHE A 474 -8.31 14.08 0.43
N ALA A 475 -9.59 13.80 0.21
CA ALA A 475 -10.47 14.63 -0.61
C ALA A 475 -10.57 16.09 -0.11
N ASP A 476 -10.42 16.32 1.19
CA ASP A 476 -10.52 17.66 1.79
C ASP A 476 -9.27 18.53 1.49
N ILE A 477 -8.08 17.90 1.39
CA ILE A 477 -6.81 18.60 1.20
C ILE A 477 -6.13 18.30 -0.14
N ALA A 478 -6.83 17.63 -1.02
CA ALA A 478 -6.31 17.17 -2.30
C ALA A 478 -5.84 18.32 -3.24
N GLY A 479 -6.36 19.56 -3.05
CA GLY A 479 -5.92 20.77 -3.78
C GLY A 479 -4.71 21.49 -3.17
N VAL A 480 -4.08 20.93 -2.13
CA VAL A 480 -2.95 21.55 -1.44
C VAL A 480 -1.63 21.18 -2.14
N SER A 481 -0.77 22.19 -2.35
CA SER A 481 0.52 22.02 -3.07
C SER A 481 1.64 21.52 -2.17
N ALA A 482 1.62 21.89 -0.87
CA ALA A 482 2.59 21.44 0.12
C ALA A 482 1.95 21.37 1.53
N LEU A 483 2.44 20.43 2.35
CA LEU A 483 2.00 20.21 3.72
C LEU A 483 3.18 20.39 4.68
N VAL A 484 2.95 21.06 5.80
CA VAL A 484 3.90 21.18 6.90
C VAL A 484 3.22 20.68 8.19
N GLU A 485 3.87 19.71 8.82
CA GLU A 485 3.50 19.14 10.11
C GLU A 485 4.41 19.75 11.19
N VAL A 486 3.82 20.34 12.23
CA VAL A 486 4.55 21.09 13.28
C VAL A 486 4.48 20.37 14.62
#